data_2d2aa1d6e928d6fc91f5fd65a63c07f1
#
_entry.id   2d2aa1d6e928d6fc91f5fd65a63c07f1
#
_cell.length_a   1.000
_cell.length_b   1.000
_cell.length_c   1.000
_cell.angle_alpha   90.00
_cell.angle_beta   90.00
_cell.angle_gamma   90.00
#
_symmetry.space_group_name_H-M   'P 1'
#
loop_
_entity.id
_entity.type
_entity.pdbx_description
1 polymer ?
#
loop_
_entity_poly.entity_id
_entity_poly.type
_entity_poly.pdbx_seq_one_letter_code
_entity_poly.pdbx_strand_id
1 'polypeptide(L)'
;MRQLVRRGTHLGLLLAAFWLPTSPALAQEEKPIHMCPGCLAPVFTEQGKGSITPYGRIEIDAIYSSGNTNPLDPAQFNGYATAAGPNRNNTSTLNPRYSVFGIRGERTDGANSLLGVVEADFYGEKDVAGSVLPRLRLAYAKFSRKNYSLTVGQDWTPVMALHPDLIDFSILGYGGNLWQRIPQITFRYQFNENLEGLLTVLRFERGLYAIGGQRQVRPSAAPAGSGQGDAPFNDSSNDAFSDPIQHPYYGTRFAYNKDGKMLAVSAAYRYYRSAPAPGLTPGGFGSGGFTSGRDINSYLVGTEVVYPLSKTLKFSGELGYGQAIGQEFFRFGQDLNLTTGKPIRTLMGWGQLSWAASRKHTFLAGAGFDNPNDRDVQGSTANAGTQYKSNHRTYLTAIRPIWSDFYVGLEWQHLWTTWAVTTGPQHYQGDTYNVSFWYNF
;
A
#
# COMPACT_ATOMS: atom_id res chain seq x y z
N MET A 1 26.90 -19.09 19.03
CA MET A 1 27.27 -19.77 17.76
C MET A 1 26.41 -21.00 17.41
N ARG A 2 25.82 -21.74 18.33
CA ARG A 2 24.96 -22.92 18.02
C ARG A 2 23.52 -22.64 17.63
N GLN A 3 23.00 -21.45 17.84
CA GLN A 3 21.61 -21.07 17.42
C GLN A 3 21.49 -20.54 16.00
N LEU A 4 22.55 -20.04 15.38
CA LEU A 4 22.56 -19.55 14.01
C LEU A 4 22.49 -20.67 12.94
N VAL A 5 23.00 -21.86 13.28
CA VAL A 5 23.03 -23.00 12.34
C VAL A 5 21.66 -23.68 12.17
N ARG A 6 20.75 -23.58 13.15
CA ARG A 6 19.40 -24.19 13.03
C ARG A 6 18.40 -23.39 12.21
N ARG A 7 18.63 -22.08 11.99
CA ARG A 7 17.71 -21.23 11.21
C ARG A 7 17.98 -21.27 9.70
N GLY A 8 19.17 -21.68 9.27
CA GLY A 8 19.55 -21.74 7.85
C GLY A 8 19.06 -22.97 7.09
N THR A 9 18.68 -24.04 7.79
CA THR A 9 18.34 -25.31 7.13
C THR A 9 16.92 -25.36 6.54
N HIS A 10 15.99 -24.56 7.03
CA HIS A 10 14.61 -24.56 6.50
C HIS A 10 14.46 -23.72 5.22
N LEU A 11 15.29 -22.68 5.03
CA LEU A 11 15.26 -21.85 3.83
C LEU A 11 15.87 -22.58 2.62
N GLY A 12 16.89 -23.40 2.85
CA GLY A 12 17.57 -24.16 1.79
C GLY A 12 16.70 -25.23 1.14
N LEU A 13 15.78 -25.83 1.86
CA LEU A 13 14.88 -26.89 1.35
C LEU A 13 13.75 -26.35 0.49
N LEU A 14 13.27 -25.14 0.76
CA LEU A 14 12.23 -24.49 -0.05
C LEU A 14 12.77 -23.94 -1.39
N LEU A 15 14.04 -23.52 -1.43
CA LEU A 15 14.67 -23.04 -2.65
C LEU A 15 15.09 -24.17 -3.61
N ALA A 16 15.36 -25.37 -3.10
CA ALA A 16 15.79 -26.52 -3.90
C ALA A 16 14.69 -27.07 -4.83
N ALA A 17 13.43 -26.83 -4.53
CA ALA A 17 12.29 -27.29 -5.36
C ALA A 17 12.06 -26.47 -6.65
N PHE A 18 12.79 -25.36 -6.82
CA PHE A 18 12.59 -24.40 -7.92
C PHE A 18 13.56 -24.57 -9.12
N TRP A 19 14.52 -25.49 -9.03
CA TRP A 19 15.56 -25.60 -10.06
C TRP A 19 15.28 -26.65 -11.14
N LEU A 20 14.83 -26.23 -12.31
CA LEU A 20 14.98 -26.93 -13.60
C LEU A 20 15.12 -25.90 -14.73
N PRO A 21 16.09 -26.02 -15.65
CA PRO A 21 16.42 -25.01 -16.65
C PRO A 21 15.51 -25.03 -17.87
N THR A 22 14.99 -23.85 -18.28
CA THR A 22 14.39 -23.63 -19.60
C THR A 22 14.62 -22.19 -20.08
N SER A 23 14.69 -22.01 -21.39
CA SER A 23 15.11 -20.83 -22.18
C SER A 23 14.38 -19.49 -21.91
N PRO A 24 14.98 -18.31 -22.27
CA PRO A 24 14.53 -17.00 -21.82
C PRO A 24 13.27 -16.47 -22.51
N ALA A 25 12.47 -15.72 -21.77
CA ALA A 25 11.30 -15.00 -22.25
C ALA A 25 11.35 -13.50 -21.93
N LEU A 26 10.72 -12.75 -22.80
CA LEU A 26 10.63 -11.31 -22.84
C LEU A 26 9.87 -10.72 -21.64
N ALA A 27 10.35 -9.58 -21.15
CA ALA A 27 9.69 -8.77 -20.11
C ALA A 27 8.31 -8.31 -20.58
N GLN A 28 7.29 -8.53 -19.75
CA GLN A 28 5.96 -7.93 -19.92
C GLN A 28 5.88 -6.61 -19.16
N GLU A 29 5.20 -5.62 -19.77
CA GLU A 29 4.85 -4.35 -19.14
C GLU A 29 4.01 -4.54 -17.87
N GLU A 30 4.32 -3.74 -16.86
CA GLU A 30 3.58 -3.72 -15.61
C GLU A 30 2.16 -3.21 -15.81
N LYS A 31 1.20 -4.07 -15.54
CA LYS A 31 -0.18 -3.67 -15.29
C LYS A 31 -0.50 -3.91 -13.82
N PRO A 32 -1.11 -2.96 -13.11
CA PRO A 32 -1.56 -3.19 -11.76
C PRO A 32 -2.53 -4.37 -11.75
N ILE A 33 -2.29 -5.34 -10.86
CA ILE A 33 -3.02 -6.60 -10.68
C ILE A 33 -3.48 -7.17 -12.04
N HIS A 34 -2.67 -8.08 -12.57
CA HIS A 34 -2.86 -8.65 -13.91
C HIS A 34 -4.33 -8.99 -14.18
N MET A 35 -4.99 -8.15 -14.94
CA MET A 35 -6.18 -8.58 -15.62
C MET A 35 -5.72 -9.56 -16.70
N CYS A 36 -6.17 -10.79 -16.62
CA CYS A 36 -5.93 -11.76 -17.67
C CYS A 36 -6.64 -11.27 -18.95
N PRO A 37 -5.92 -10.80 -19.99
CA PRO A 37 -6.57 -10.45 -21.24
C PRO A 37 -7.08 -11.72 -21.91
N GLY A 38 -8.38 -11.98 -21.78
CA GLY A 38 -9.04 -13.09 -22.45
C GLY A 38 -9.45 -14.29 -21.59
N CYS A 39 -9.31 -14.24 -20.26
CA CYS A 39 -9.72 -15.34 -19.40
C CYS A 39 -11.23 -15.55 -19.35
N LEU A 40 -12.04 -14.51 -19.49
CA LEU A 40 -13.47 -14.61 -19.69
C LEU A 40 -13.89 -13.85 -20.94
N ALA A 41 -14.68 -14.49 -21.80
CA ALA A 41 -15.28 -13.81 -22.93
C ALA A 41 -16.19 -12.67 -22.42
N PRO A 42 -16.28 -11.52 -23.14
CA PRO A 42 -17.21 -10.45 -22.78
C PRO A 42 -18.61 -11.02 -22.70
N VAL A 43 -19.29 -10.79 -21.58
CA VAL A 43 -20.63 -11.37 -21.33
C VAL A 43 -21.72 -10.68 -22.13
N PHE A 44 -21.49 -9.40 -22.50
CA PHE A 44 -22.44 -8.63 -23.30
C PHE A 44 -21.72 -7.74 -24.31
N THR A 45 -22.17 -7.80 -25.55
CA THR A 45 -21.80 -6.87 -26.61
C THR A 45 -23.08 -6.24 -27.17
N GLU A 46 -23.32 -4.98 -26.92
CA GLU A 46 -24.36 -4.25 -27.62
C GLU A 46 -23.81 -3.72 -28.94
N GLN A 47 -24.27 -4.25 -30.06
CA GLN A 47 -23.92 -3.81 -31.43
C GLN A 47 -22.40 -3.71 -31.72
N GLY A 48 -21.57 -4.54 -31.10
CA GLY A 48 -20.13 -4.57 -31.30
C GLY A 48 -19.36 -3.36 -30.75
N LYS A 49 -20.00 -2.44 -30.00
CA LYS A 49 -19.39 -1.19 -29.52
C LYS A 49 -19.04 -1.20 -28.03
N GLY A 50 -19.48 -2.19 -27.28
CA GLY A 50 -19.24 -2.28 -25.84
C GLY A 50 -19.05 -3.69 -25.34
N SER A 51 -18.38 -3.85 -24.21
CA SER A 51 -18.18 -5.13 -23.54
C SER A 51 -18.26 -4.98 -22.03
N ILE A 52 -18.73 -6.05 -21.35
CA ILE A 52 -18.65 -6.17 -19.90
C ILE A 52 -17.86 -7.45 -19.62
N THR A 53 -16.78 -7.31 -18.87
CA THR A 53 -15.85 -8.39 -18.56
C THR A 53 -15.72 -8.54 -17.04
N PRO A 54 -16.22 -9.61 -16.44
CA PRO A 54 -15.86 -10.00 -15.09
C PRO A 54 -14.37 -10.37 -15.05
N TYR A 55 -13.71 -10.07 -13.95
CA TYR A 55 -12.32 -10.48 -13.71
C TYR A 55 -12.07 -10.65 -12.23
N GLY A 56 -10.98 -11.31 -11.89
CA GLY A 56 -10.63 -11.41 -10.49
C GLY A 56 -9.42 -12.27 -10.22
N ARG A 57 -9.19 -12.45 -8.94
CA ARG A 57 -8.15 -13.32 -8.40
C ARG A 57 -8.68 -14.03 -7.15
N ILE A 58 -8.59 -15.34 -7.13
CA ILE A 58 -8.76 -16.12 -5.91
C ILE A 58 -7.39 -16.37 -5.34
N GLU A 59 -7.17 -16.02 -4.08
CA GLU A 59 -5.87 -16.09 -3.43
C GLU A 59 -5.97 -16.62 -2.02
N ILE A 60 -4.97 -17.40 -1.61
CA ILE A 60 -4.78 -17.84 -0.24
C ILE A 60 -3.33 -17.64 0.17
N ASP A 61 -3.13 -16.96 1.28
CA ASP A 61 -1.85 -16.64 1.87
C ASP A 61 -1.62 -17.44 3.14
N ALA A 62 -0.52 -18.18 3.20
CA ALA A 62 -0.01 -18.79 4.42
C ALA A 62 1.14 -17.89 4.93
N ILE A 63 0.87 -17.14 5.99
CA ILE A 63 1.82 -16.15 6.54
C ILE A 63 2.30 -16.62 7.90
N TYR A 64 3.63 -16.66 8.06
CA TYR A 64 4.29 -16.83 9.35
C TYR A 64 5.01 -15.54 9.71
N SER A 65 4.78 -15.02 10.90
CA SER A 65 5.39 -13.80 11.41
C SER A 65 6.07 -14.04 12.73
N SER A 66 7.28 -13.48 12.90
CA SER A 66 7.96 -13.49 14.18
C SER A 66 7.21 -12.62 15.21
N GLY A 67 7.36 -12.88 16.49
CA GLY A 67 6.65 -12.20 17.57
C GLY A 67 6.87 -10.68 17.65
N ASN A 68 7.80 -10.15 16.89
CA ASN A 68 8.12 -8.71 16.84
C ASN A 68 7.52 -7.98 15.63
N THR A 69 6.73 -8.66 14.80
CA THR A 69 5.99 -8.00 13.71
C THR A 69 4.61 -7.56 14.21
N ASN A 70 3.92 -6.73 13.42
CA ASN A 70 2.62 -6.20 13.82
C ASN A 70 1.62 -7.33 14.15
N PRO A 71 1.11 -7.40 15.38
CA PRO A 71 0.27 -8.51 15.81
C PRO A 71 -1.23 -8.33 15.56
N LEU A 72 -1.66 -7.14 15.10
CA LEU A 72 -3.08 -6.79 15.07
C LEU A 72 -3.83 -7.53 13.96
N ASP A 73 -3.22 -7.67 12.81
CA ASP A 73 -3.69 -8.53 11.72
C ASP A 73 -2.46 -8.86 10.84
N PRO A 74 -1.73 -9.95 11.11
CA PRO A 74 -0.55 -10.33 10.34
C PRO A 74 -0.84 -10.51 8.86
N ALA A 75 -2.09 -10.82 8.53
CA ALA A 75 -2.54 -10.97 7.15
C ALA A 75 -2.77 -9.63 6.44
N GLN A 76 -2.95 -8.57 7.19
CA GLN A 76 -3.26 -7.25 6.63
C GLN A 76 -2.08 -6.28 6.66
N PHE A 77 -1.24 -6.35 7.69
CA PHE A 77 -0.26 -5.30 7.94
C PHE A 77 1.02 -5.81 8.60
N ASN A 78 1.95 -6.29 7.82
CA ASN A 78 3.33 -6.43 8.25
C ASN A 78 4.12 -5.16 7.93
N GLY A 79 3.60 -3.99 8.32
CA GLY A 79 4.19 -2.71 7.95
C GLY A 79 5.38 -2.29 8.80
N TYR A 80 5.50 -2.80 10.04
CA TYR A 80 6.53 -2.40 11.01
C TYR A 80 6.77 -3.46 12.08
N ALA A 81 7.94 -3.40 12.73
CA ALA A 81 8.26 -4.21 13.89
C ALA A 81 7.88 -3.48 15.19
N THR A 82 7.46 -4.22 16.20
CA THR A 82 7.04 -3.68 17.51
C THR A 82 7.62 -4.50 18.66
N ALA A 83 7.48 -4.00 19.89
CA ALA A 83 7.81 -4.78 21.09
C ALA A 83 7.03 -6.08 21.12
N ALA A 84 7.68 -7.16 21.44
CA ALA A 84 7.00 -8.40 21.82
C ALA A 84 6.19 -8.16 23.09
N GLY A 85 4.89 -8.38 23.05
CA GLY A 85 4.06 -8.36 24.27
C GLY A 85 4.32 -9.61 25.11
N PRO A 86 3.83 -9.66 26.35
CA PRO A 86 4.06 -10.77 27.28
C PRO A 86 3.56 -12.13 26.75
N ASN A 87 2.63 -12.14 25.82
CA ASN A 87 2.06 -13.34 25.20
C ASN A 87 2.40 -13.46 23.71
N ARG A 88 3.44 -12.78 23.24
CA ARG A 88 3.81 -12.79 21.83
C ARG A 88 4.67 -13.98 21.48
N ASN A 89 3.99 -14.98 21.01
CA ASN A 89 4.60 -16.06 20.25
C ASN A 89 4.64 -15.68 18.76
N ASN A 90 5.45 -16.38 18.00
CA ASN A 90 5.36 -16.35 16.55
C ASN A 90 3.92 -16.69 16.14
N THR A 91 3.42 -16.00 15.12
CA THR A 91 2.05 -16.19 14.62
C THR A 91 2.06 -16.83 13.24
N SER A 92 1.06 -17.64 12.96
CA SER A 92 0.79 -18.14 11.63
C SER A 92 -0.67 -17.95 11.30
N THR A 93 -0.97 -17.65 10.04
CA THR A 93 -2.35 -17.51 9.56
C THR A 93 -2.47 -18.09 8.17
N LEU A 94 -3.71 -18.48 7.84
CA LEU A 94 -4.11 -18.85 6.49
C LEU A 94 -5.23 -17.90 6.08
N ASN A 95 -5.00 -17.09 5.05
CA ASN A 95 -5.83 -15.93 4.78
C ASN A 95 -6.27 -15.85 3.30
N PRO A 96 -7.58 -15.95 2.98
CA PRO A 96 -8.09 -15.79 1.63
C PRO A 96 -8.53 -14.34 1.30
N ARG A 97 -8.36 -13.37 2.20
CA ARG A 97 -8.97 -12.03 2.12
C ARG A 97 -8.42 -11.17 0.97
N TYR A 98 -7.26 -11.54 0.42
CA TYR A 98 -6.70 -10.84 -0.73
C TYR A 98 -7.30 -11.30 -2.07
N SER A 99 -8.28 -12.19 -2.04
CA SER A 99 -9.10 -12.47 -3.22
C SER A 99 -9.82 -11.21 -3.69
N VAL A 100 -9.88 -11.01 -5.00
CA VAL A 100 -10.39 -9.80 -5.64
C VAL A 100 -11.43 -10.18 -6.68
N PHE A 101 -12.52 -9.43 -6.75
CA PHE A 101 -13.55 -9.54 -7.78
C PHE A 101 -13.83 -8.17 -8.38
N GLY A 102 -13.90 -8.12 -9.69
CA GLY A 102 -14.19 -6.89 -10.42
C GLY A 102 -15.02 -7.09 -11.66
N ILE A 103 -15.61 -6.01 -12.11
CA ILE A 103 -16.31 -5.90 -13.38
C ILE A 103 -15.73 -4.70 -14.12
N ARG A 104 -15.38 -4.93 -15.39
CA ARG A 104 -14.92 -3.91 -16.31
C ARG A 104 -15.91 -3.75 -17.44
N GLY A 105 -16.42 -2.53 -17.64
CA GLY A 105 -17.27 -2.16 -18.76
C GLY A 105 -16.52 -1.25 -19.71
N GLU A 106 -16.51 -1.56 -21.01
CA GLU A 106 -15.83 -0.74 -22.01
C GLU A 106 -16.80 -0.41 -23.16
N ARG A 107 -16.70 0.81 -23.65
CA ARG A 107 -17.41 1.26 -24.87
C ARG A 107 -16.49 2.15 -25.68
N THR A 108 -16.43 1.89 -26.98
CA THR A 108 -15.69 2.72 -27.93
C THR A 108 -16.63 3.21 -29.02
N ASP A 109 -16.58 4.51 -29.34
CA ASP A 109 -17.32 5.14 -30.42
C ASP A 109 -16.40 6.15 -31.15
N GLY A 110 -15.90 5.74 -32.29
CA GLY A 110 -14.91 6.50 -33.05
C GLY A 110 -13.63 6.76 -32.23
N ALA A 111 -13.33 8.02 -32.02
CA ALA A 111 -12.15 8.43 -31.24
C ALA A 111 -12.40 8.49 -29.71
N ASN A 112 -13.63 8.23 -29.28
CA ASN A 112 -14.00 8.28 -27.86
C ASN A 112 -13.99 6.87 -27.28
N SER A 113 -13.51 6.72 -26.06
CA SER A 113 -13.66 5.50 -25.26
C SER A 113 -14.11 5.81 -23.85
N LEU A 114 -14.95 4.95 -23.31
CA LEU A 114 -15.39 4.97 -21.92
C LEU A 114 -15.05 3.64 -21.28
N LEU A 115 -14.39 3.69 -20.15
CA LEU A 115 -14.07 2.56 -19.29
C LEU A 115 -14.73 2.78 -17.93
N GLY A 116 -15.47 1.80 -17.44
CA GLY A 116 -15.97 1.75 -16.07
C GLY A 116 -15.38 0.55 -15.36
N VAL A 117 -14.94 0.70 -14.11
CA VAL A 117 -14.40 -0.38 -13.29
C VAL A 117 -15.03 -0.33 -11.90
N VAL A 118 -15.45 -1.49 -11.41
CA VAL A 118 -15.82 -1.71 -10.01
C VAL A 118 -15.07 -2.96 -9.53
N GLU A 119 -14.38 -2.83 -8.39
CA GLU A 119 -13.55 -3.91 -7.83
C GLU A 119 -13.67 -3.94 -6.30
N ALA A 120 -13.72 -5.15 -5.74
CA ALA A 120 -13.78 -5.37 -4.30
C ALA A 120 -12.79 -6.47 -3.86
N ASP A 121 -12.33 -6.39 -2.60
CA ASP A 121 -11.63 -7.44 -1.87
C ASP A 121 -12.37 -7.78 -0.57
N PHE A 122 -11.79 -8.65 0.27
CA PHE A 122 -12.39 -9.07 1.54
C PHE A 122 -11.62 -8.53 2.76
N TYR A 123 -10.94 -7.40 2.62
CA TYR A 123 -10.33 -6.66 3.73
C TYR A 123 -11.28 -5.62 4.36
N GLY A 124 -12.57 -5.74 4.14
CA GLY A 124 -13.59 -5.02 4.89
C GLY A 124 -13.59 -5.40 6.37
N GLU A 125 -14.37 -4.68 7.16
CA GLU A 125 -14.52 -4.98 8.58
C GLU A 125 -15.15 -6.35 8.80
N LYS A 126 -14.88 -6.95 9.96
CA LYS A 126 -15.62 -8.13 10.42
C LYS A 126 -16.96 -7.71 10.99
N ASP A 127 -18.01 -8.43 10.66
CA ASP A 127 -19.30 -8.27 11.34
C ASP A 127 -19.22 -8.76 12.80
N VAL A 128 -20.32 -8.62 13.52
CA VAL A 128 -20.43 -9.07 14.92
C VAL A 128 -20.23 -10.57 15.10
N ALA A 129 -20.41 -11.35 14.04
CA ALA A 129 -20.18 -12.79 14.03
C ALA A 129 -18.75 -13.16 13.61
N GLY A 130 -17.92 -12.17 13.26
CA GLY A 130 -16.55 -12.36 12.80
C GLY A 130 -16.41 -12.68 11.32
N SER A 131 -17.51 -12.60 10.54
CA SER A 131 -17.48 -12.78 9.09
C SER A 131 -16.79 -11.62 8.41
N VAL A 132 -16.01 -11.92 7.38
CA VAL A 132 -15.25 -10.93 6.61
C VAL A 132 -16.19 -10.26 5.61
N LEU A 133 -16.20 -8.92 5.58
CA LEU A 133 -17.01 -8.13 4.67
C LEU A 133 -16.23 -7.73 3.41
N PRO A 134 -16.91 -7.61 2.26
CA PRO A 134 -16.32 -7.01 1.07
C PRO A 134 -15.94 -5.54 1.32
N ARG A 135 -14.86 -5.12 0.68
CA ARG A 135 -14.40 -3.72 0.69
C ARG A 135 -14.25 -3.22 -0.73
N LEU A 136 -14.81 -2.03 -1.01
CA LEU A 136 -14.64 -1.37 -2.29
C LEU A 136 -13.15 -1.01 -2.48
N ARG A 137 -12.56 -1.50 -3.57
CA ARG A 137 -11.19 -1.18 -3.99
C ARG A 137 -11.20 -0.07 -5.02
N LEU A 138 -11.84 -0.32 -6.15
CA LEU A 138 -11.92 0.59 -7.27
C LEU A 138 -13.39 0.83 -7.62
N ALA A 139 -13.73 2.06 -7.97
CA ALA A 139 -15.03 2.46 -8.52
C ALA A 139 -14.84 3.74 -9.31
N TYR A 140 -14.52 3.63 -10.59
CA TYR A 140 -14.26 4.80 -11.41
C TYR A 140 -14.78 4.64 -12.83
N ALA A 141 -14.99 5.80 -13.48
CA ALA A 141 -15.18 5.92 -14.91
C ALA A 141 -14.03 6.73 -15.52
N LYS A 142 -13.52 6.28 -16.66
CA LYS A 142 -12.48 6.96 -17.43
C LYS A 142 -12.98 7.20 -18.85
N PHE A 143 -13.13 8.46 -19.20
CA PHE A 143 -13.38 8.89 -20.57
C PHE A 143 -12.03 9.22 -21.22
N SER A 144 -11.83 8.77 -22.45
CA SER A 144 -10.63 9.08 -23.24
C SER A 144 -11.00 9.52 -24.65
N ARG A 145 -10.26 10.50 -25.16
CA ARG A 145 -10.40 10.97 -26.52
C ARG A 145 -9.08 11.48 -27.05
N LYS A 146 -8.59 10.88 -28.14
CA LYS A 146 -7.27 11.20 -28.73
C LYS A 146 -6.19 11.11 -27.64
N ASN A 147 -5.59 12.23 -27.29
CA ASN A 147 -4.46 12.36 -26.38
C ASN A 147 -4.82 12.84 -24.97
N TYR A 148 -6.09 12.92 -24.62
CA TYR A 148 -6.50 13.25 -23.25
C TYR A 148 -7.45 12.22 -22.64
N SER A 149 -7.44 12.12 -21.33
CA SER A 149 -8.41 11.33 -20.58
C SER A 149 -8.80 12.04 -19.27
N LEU A 150 -10.03 11.75 -18.84
CA LEU A 150 -10.58 12.19 -17.56
C LEU A 150 -11.04 10.97 -16.78
N THR A 151 -10.45 10.75 -15.60
CA THR A 151 -10.86 9.72 -14.64
C THR A 151 -11.62 10.38 -13.51
N VAL A 152 -12.79 9.84 -13.16
CA VAL A 152 -13.63 10.30 -12.05
C VAL A 152 -14.03 9.08 -11.22
N GLY A 153 -13.82 9.15 -9.92
CA GLY A 153 -14.15 8.07 -8.98
C GLY A 153 -12.94 7.63 -8.16
N GLN A 154 -13.06 6.47 -7.55
CA GLN A 154 -12.00 5.91 -6.71
C GLN A 154 -11.05 5.04 -7.54
N ASP A 155 -9.81 5.45 -7.61
CA ASP A 155 -8.73 4.74 -8.30
C ASP A 155 -7.44 4.84 -7.49
N TRP A 156 -6.40 4.16 -7.91
CA TRP A 156 -5.06 4.31 -7.33
C TRP A 156 -4.58 5.76 -7.42
N THR A 157 -3.81 6.18 -6.40
CA THR A 157 -3.22 7.52 -6.42
C THR A 157 -2.37 7.71 -7.69
N PRO A 158 -2.60 8.81 -8.44
CA PRO A 158 -1.86 9.05 -9.68
C PRO A 158 -0.54 9.78 -9.47
N VAL A 159 -0.20 10.16 -8.23
CA VAL A 159 1.09 10.75 -7.83
C VAL A 159 1.89 9.70 -7.05
N MET A 160 3.17 9.56 -7.34
CA MET A 160 3.99 8.46 -6.82
C MET A 160 3.28 7.13 -7.14
N ALA A 161 3.12 6.83 -8.42
CA ALA A 161 2.16 5.84 -8.91
C ALA A 161 2.76 4.44 -9.13
N LEU A 162 4.06 4.27 -8.91
CA LEU A 162 4.68 2.95 -8.93
C LEU A 162 4.38 2.17 -7.66
N HIS A 163 4.41 0.86 -7.80
CA HIS A 163 4.30 -0.08 -6.68
C HIS A 163 5.33 -1.19 -6.84
N PRO A 164 5.94 -1.67 -5.75
CA PRO A 164 6.76 -2.86 -5.80
C PRO A 164 5.89 -4.11 -6.02
N ASP A 165 6.46 -5.10 -6.71
CA ASP A 165 5.80 -6.38 -7.00
C ASP A 165 5.94 -7.31 -5.79
N LEU A 166 5.19 -7.09 -4.73
CA LEU A 166 5.16 -7.90 -3.52
C LEU A 166 3.94 -8.82 -3.50
N ILE A 167 4.10 -9.96 -2.82
CA ILE A 167 2.98 -10.84 -2.47
C ILE A 167 2.24 -10.27 -1.25
N ASP A 168 2.99 -9.68 -0.30
CA ASP A 168 2.41 -9.08 0.89
C ASP A 168 1.45 -7.93 0.55
N PHE A 169 0.25 -8.01 1.11
CA PHE A 169 -0.82 -7.03 0.90
C PHE A 169 -0.41 -5.58 1.20
N SER A 170 0.50 -5.35 2.13
CA SER A 170 0.90 -4.00 2.52
C SER A 170 1.72 -3.25 1.46
N ILE A 171 2.24 -3.94 0.44
CA ILE A 171 3.03 -3.40 -0.69
C ILE A 171 4.05 -2.34 -0.25
N LEU A 172 4.87 -2.63 0.77
CA LEU A 172 5.77 -1.68 1.43
C LEU A 172 5.09 -0.45 2.05
N GLY A 173 3.82 -0.49 2.35
CA GLY A 173 3.17 0.53 3.18
C GLY A 173 3.90 0.69 4.50
N TYR A 174 4.14 1.91 4.97
CA TYR A 174 5.08 2.29 6.05
C TYR A 174 6.56 2.00 5.78
N GLY A 175 6.89 1.33 4.69
CA GLY A 175 8.26 1.03 4.27
C GLY A 175 8.70 1.84 3.06
N GLY A 176 8.12 3.01 2.84
CA GLY A 176 8.53 3.97 1.82
C GLY A 176 7.71 4.00 0.54
N ASN A 177 6.83 3.04 0.31
CA ASN A 177 5.86 3.11 -0.76
C ASN A 177 4.67 3.98 -0.35
N LEU A 178 4.38 5.00 -1.13
CA LEU A 178 3.22 5.87 -0.96
C LEU A 178 2.12 5.41 -1.90
N TRP A 179 1.15 4.70 -1.38
CA TRP A 179 0.04 4.21 -2.18
C TRP A 179 -1.28 4.37 -1.43
N GLN A 180 -2.34 4.56 -2.17
CA GLN A 180 -3.70 4.49 -1.66
C GLN A 180 -4.67 4.42 -2.86
N ARG A 181 -5.88 3.97 -2.59
CA ARG A 181 -7.00 4.11 -3.52
C ARG A 181 -7.86 5.24 -3.01
N ILE A 182 -7.97 6.31 -3.78
CA ILE A 182 -8.52 7.59 -3.34
C ILE A 182 -9.58 8.06 -4.34
N PRO A 183 -10.73 8.55 -3.89
CA PRO A 183 -11.65 9.32 -4.74
C PRO A 183 -10.92 10.50 -5.39
N GLN A 184 -11.03 10.60 -6.71
CA GLN A 184 -10.26 11.54 -7.49
C GLN A 184 -10.99 12.04 -8.74
N ILE A 185 -10.57 13.21 -9.21
CA ILE A 185 -10.80 13.71 -10.56
C ILE A 185 -9.42 13.95 -11.17
N THR A 186 -9.05 13.15 -12.15
CA THR A 186 -7.71 13.18 -12.76
C THR A 186 -7.83 13.44 -14.26
N PHE A 187 -7.32 14.58 -14.70
CA PHE A 187 -7.14 14.91 -16.11
C PHE A 187 -5.73 14.56 -16.54
N ARG A 188 -5.58 13.79 -17.62
CA ARG A 188 -4.30 13.36 -18.18
C ARG A 188 -4.21 13.79 -19.63
N TYR A 189 -3.03 14.24 -20.03
CA TYR A 189 -2.72 14.66 -21.37
C TYR A 189 -1.42 14.05 -21.88
N GLN A 190 -1.49 13.42 -23.05
CA GLN A 190 -0.33 12.86 -23.74
C GLN A 190 0.22 13.93 -24.69
N PHE A 191 1.35 14.54 -24.37
CA PHE A 191 2.00 15.59 -25.18
C PHE A 191 2.57 15.04 -26.47
N ASN A 192 3.20 13.85 -26.38
CA ASN A 192 3.72 13.09 -27.51
C ASN A 192 3.79 11.61 -27.11
N GLU A 193 4.33 10.77 -27.96
CA GLU A 193 4.44 9.32 -27.72
C GLU A 193 5.18 8.92 -26.42
N ASN A 194 6.07 9.81 -25.92
CA ASN A 194 6.91 9.52 -24.76
C ASN A 194 6.56 10.34 -23.52
N LEU A 195 5.91 11.49 -23.65
CA LEU A 195 5.67 12.43 -22.54
C LEU A 195 4.20 12.57 -22.25
N GLU A 196 3.83 12.29 -21.01
CA GLU A 196 2.50 12.55 -20.48
C GLU A 196 2.57 13.46 -19.25
N GLY A 197 1.49 14.19 -19.00
CA GLY A 197 1.28 14.94 -17.78
C GLY A 197 -0.12 14.77 -17.26
N LEU A 198 -0.30 14.94 -15.97
CA LEU A 198 -1.62 14.94 -15.35
C LEU A 198 -1.78 16.03 -14.30
N LEU A 199 -3.02 16.41 -14.10
CA LEU A 199 -3.51 17.21 -12.98
C LEU A 199 -4.57 16.40 -12.27
N THR A 200 -4.55 16.40 -10.94
CA THR A 200 -5.48 15.63 -10.14
C THR A 200 -5.96 16.39 -8.92
N VAL A 201 -7.21 16.14 -8.56
CA VAL A 201 -7.80 16.52 -7.28
C VAL A 201 -8.09 15.22 -6.54
N LEU A 202 -7.44 15.03 -5.38
CA LEU A 202 -7.57 13.84 -4.55
C LEU A 202 -8.30 14.22 -3.27
N ARG A 203 -9.32 13.49 -2.91
CA ARG A 203 -10.01 13.70 -1.65
C ARG A 203 -10.23 12.40 -0.92
N PHE A 204 -9.81 12.40 0.32
CA PHE A 204 -10.12 11.31 1.23
C PHE A 204 -11.60 11.42 1.65
N GLU A 205 -12.35 10.35 1.49
CA GLU A 205 -13.72 10.32 1.96
C GLU A 205 -13.78 9.82 3.40
N ARG A 206 -14.47 10.57 4.26
CA ARG A 206 -14.75 10.19 5.63
C ARG A 206 -15.40 8.81 5.68
N GLY A 207 -14.87 7.93 6.51
CA GLY A 207 -15.47 6.63 6.78
C GLY A 207 -15.04 5.48 5.87
N LEU A 208 -14.64 5.72 4.62
CA LEU A 208 -14.20 4.63 3.75
C LEU A 208 -12.75 4.19 3.99
N TYR A 209 -11.91 5.06 4.55
CA TYR A 209 -10.47 4.86 4.65
C TYR A 209 -9.86 5.12 6.01
N ALA A 210 -10.66 5.47 6.98
CA ALA A 210 -10.21 5.59 8.35
C ALA A 210 -9.55 4.30 8.90
N ILE A 211 -9.37 3.34 8.06
CA ILE A 211 -9.15 1.95 8.38
C ILE A 211 -7.80 1.72 9.05
N GLY A 212 -6.76 2.27 8.58
CA GLY A 212 -5.46 1.84 9.09
C GLY A 212 -4.93 2.71 10.20
N GLY A 213 -4.90 4.00 9.98
CA GLY A 213 -4.17 4.92 10.84
C GLY A 213 -4.90 5.28 12.11
N GLN A 214 -6.16 5.41 12.03
CA GLN A 214 -6.95 5.82 13.17
C GLN A 214 -7.19 4.68 14.15
N ARG A 215 -7.21 3.43 13.69
CA ARG A 215 -7.17 2.28 14.60
C ARG A 215 -5.92 2.25 15.45
N GLN A 216 -4.80 2.69 14.91
CA GLN A 216 -3.57 2.80 15.67
C GLN A 216 -3.61 3.98 16.66
N VAL A 217 -4.48 4.94 16.43
CA VAL A 217 -4.67 6.13 17.27
C VAL A 217 -5.81 5.95 18.28
N ARG A 218 -6.62 4.90 18.18
CA ARG A 218 -7.63 4.63 19.22
C ARG A 218 -6.99 4.16 20.53
N PRO A 219 -7.33 4.79 21.63
CA PRO A 219 -7.12 4.20 22.94
C PRO A 219 -7.81 2.83 22.97
N SER A 220 -7.19 1.86 23.56
CA SER A 220 -7.81 0.58 23.91
C SER A 220 -8.86 0.77 25.03
N ALA A 221 -9.90 1.55 24.74
CA ALA A 221 -11.04 1.70 25.62
C ALA A 221 -12.08 0.59 25.44
N ALA A 222 -11.86 -0.29 24.44
CA ALA A 222 -12.64 -1.52 24.37
C ALA A 222 -12.17 -2.46 25.49
N PRO A 223 -13.08 -3.02 26.30
CA PRO A 223 -12.73 -3.99 27.33
C PRO A 223 -11.90 -5.12 26.72
N ALA A 224 -10.84 -5.51 27.41
CA ALA A 224 -10.06 -6.68 27.02
C ALA A 224 -11.02 -7.87 26.89
N GLY A 225 -11.10 -8.45 25.70
CA GLY A 225 -11.98 -9.58 25.39
C GLY A 225 -13.20 -9.28 24.51
N SER A 226 -13.44 -8.03 24.11
CA SER A 226 -14.59 -7.70 23.25
C SER A 226 -14.43 -8.07 21.78
N GLY A 227 -13.29 -8.60 21.36
CA GLY A 227 -13.04 -8.92 19.94
C GLY A 227 -13.05 -7.70 19.01
N GLN A 228 -13.20 -6.51 19.56
CA GLN A 228 -13.34 -5.25 18.83
C GLN A 228 -12.01 -4.63 18.44
N GLY A 229 -11.06 -5.43 18.00
CA GLY A 229 -9.96 -4.89 17.21
C GLY A 229 -10.46 -4.22 15.93
N ASP A 230 -11.74 -4.38 15.64
CA ASP A 230 -12.41 -3.99 14.40
C ASP A 230 -13.68 -3.18 14.63
N ALA A 231 -13.74 -2.39 15.70
CA ALA A 231 -14.87 -1.47 15.88
C ALA A 231 -15.05 -0.61 14.62
N PRO A 232 -16.29 -0.53 14.13
CA PRO A 232 -16.56 0.25 12.93
C PRO A 232 -16.07 1.67 13.14
N PHE A 233 -15.48 2.23 12.09
CA PHE A 233 -15.13 3.64 12.05
C PHE A 233 -16.37 4.50 12.02
N ASN A 234 -17.15 4.37 13.04
CA ASN A 234 -18.24 5.29 13.27
C ASN A 234 -17.62 6.52 13.91
N ASP A 235 -17.12 7.44 13.07
CA ASP A 235 -16.31 8.42 13.65
C ASP A 235 -16.44 9.84 13.21
N SER A 236 -17.36 10.46 13.88
CA SER A 236 -17.37 11.90 14.10
C SER A 236 -16.21 12.40 14.99
N SER A 237 -15.52 11.52 15.74
CA SER A 237 -14.48 11.90 16.70
C SER A 237 -13.05 11.77 16.17
N ASN A 238 -12.85 11.08 15.05
CA ASN A 238 -11.53 10.83 14.48
C ASN A 238 -11.07 11.90 13.50
N ASP A 239 -11.85 12.93 13.30
CA ASP A 239 -11.44 14.13 12.59
C ASP A 239 -10.51 15.04 13.38
N ALA A 240 -10.01 14.56 14.49
CA ALA A 240 -9.11 15.35 15.34
C ALA A 240 -7.92 15.95 14.58
N PHE A 241 -7.60 15.38 13.41
CA PHE A 241 -6.48 15.82 12.58
C PHE A 241 -6.88 16.36 11.21
N SER A 242 -8.17 16.39 10.86
CA SER A 242 -8.62 16.89 9.56
C SER A 242 -9.45 18.15 9.68
N ASP A 243 -9.26 19.05 8.73
CA ASP A 243 -10.11 20.20 8.50
C ASP A 243 -11.57 19.76 8.32
N PRO A 244 -12.56 20.31 9.04
CA PRO A 244 -13.97 20.01 8.84
C PRO A 244 -14.43 20.26 7.39
N ILE A 245 -13.82 21.21 6.69
CA ILE A 245 -14.06 21.51 5.29
C ILE A 245 -13.36 20.51 4.37
N GLN A 246 -12.30 19.88 4.85
CA GLN A 246 -11.51 18.89 4.14
C GLN A 246 -11.08 19.33 2.73
N HIS A 247 -10.19 20.30 2.66
CA HIS A 247 -9.59 20.70 1.41
C HIS A 247 -8.95 19.50 0.69
N PRO A 248 -9.17 19.32 -0.61
CA PRO A 248 -8.55 18.24 -1.35
C PRO A 248 -7.04 18.46 -1.52
N TYR A 249 -6.31 17.40 -1.85
CA TYR A 249 -5.00 17.53 -2.45
C TYR A 249 -5.13 17.92 -3.91
N TYR A 250 -4.29 18.84 -4.33
CA TYR A 250 -4.04 19.15 -5.72
C TYR A 250 -2.71 18.52 -6.11
N GLY A 251 -2.70 17.68 -7.11
CA GLY A 251 -1.53 16.95 -7.53
C GLY A 251 -1.22 17.09 -9.01
N THR A 252 0.03 16.88 -9.34
CA THR A 252 0.51 16.81 -10.72
C THR A 252 1.59 15.73 -10.85
N ARG A 253 1.68 15.14 -12.03
CA ARG A 253 2.74 14.21 -12.39
C ARG A 253 3.10 14.38 -13.84
N PHE A 254 4.39 14.37 -14.16
CA PHE A 254 4.92 14.29 -15.51
C PHE A 254 5.75 13.03 -15.64
N ALA A 255 5.47 12.22 -16.65
CA ALA A 255 6.17 10.98 -16.90
C ALA A 255 6.72 10.93 -18.32
N TYR A 256 8.00 10.62 -18.44
CA TYR A 256 8.66 10.32 -19.69
C TYR A 256 8.89 8.82 -19.80
N ASN A 257 8.34 8.22 -20.86
CA ASN A 257 8.41 6.79 -21.12
C ASN A 257 9.04 6.57 -22.50
N LYS A 258 10.14 5.81 -22.57
CA LYS A 258 10.77 5.44 -23.83
C LYS A 258 11.55 4.14 -23.70
N ASP A 259 11.34 3.21 -24.63
CA ASP A 259 12.08 1.93 -24.72
C ASP A 259 12.05 1.13 -23.40
N GLY A 260 10.88 1.08 -22.73
CA GLY A 260 10.72 0.41 -21.43
C GLY A 260 11.34 1.14 -20.24
N LYS A 261 11.93 2.32 -20.45
CA LYS A 261 12.43 3.21 -19.40
C LYS A 261 11.35 4.22 -19.03
N MET A 262 11.19 4.49 -17.75
CA MET A 262 10.32 5.55 -17.26
C MET A 262 11.09 6.42 -16.28
N LEU A 263 10.87 7.72 -16.38
CA LEU A 263 11.22 8.70 -15.36
C LEU A 263 9.99 9.57 -15.15
N ALA A 264 9.52 9.67 -13.91
CA ALA A 264 8.44 10.56 -13.59
C ALA A 264 8.79 11.45 -12.39
N VAL A 265 8.14 12.60 -12.34
CA VAL A 265 8.18 13.53 -11.20
C VAL A 265 6.76 13.85 -10.80
N SER A 266 6.51 13.87 -9.50
CA SER A 266 5.21 14.12 -8.92
C SER A 266 5.29 15.21 -7.86
N ALA A 267 4.21 15.98 -7.73
CA ALA A 267 4.01 16.89 -6.61
C ALA A 267 2.54 16.88 -6.20
N ALA A 268 2.28 17.05 -4.90
CA ALA A 268 0.94 17.23 -4.37
C ALA A 268 0.97 18.24 -3.22
N TYR A 269 -0.11 18.98 -3.06
CA TYR A 269 -0.24 20.01 -2.03
C TYR A 269 -1.65 20.06 -1.49
N ARG A 270 -1.77 20.26 -0.17
CA ARG A 270 -3.01 20.53 0.53
C ARG A 270 -2.76 21.51 1.68
N TYR A 271 -3.66 22.45 1.86
CA TYR A 271 -3.78 23.23 3.08
C TYR A 271 -4.97 22.71 3.89
N TYR A 272 -4.79 22.56 5.21
CA TYR A 272 -5.89 22.24 6.12
C TYR A 272 -5.62 22.78 7.52
N ARG A 273 -6.70 22.89 8.33
CA ARG A 273 -6.60 23.20 9.75
C ARG A 273 -6.85 21.93 10.55
N SER A 274 -5.87 21.52 11.34
CA SER A 274 -6.06 20.40 12.26
C SER A 274 -7.07 20.79 13.35
N ALA A 275 -7.98 19.86 13.68
CA ALA A 275 -8.79 20.02 14.86
C ALA A 275 -7.94 19.91 16.13
N PRO A 276 -8.31 20.57 17.24
CA PRO A 276 -7.72 20.27 18.54
C PRO A 276 -7.97 18.80 18.86
N ALA A 277 -7.03 18.13 19.48
CA ALA A 277 -7.19 16.78 20.03
C ALA A 277 -7.30 16.86 21.57
N PRO A 278 -8.40 17.42 22.13
CA PRO A 278 -8.57 17.52 23.57
C PRO A 278 -8.91 16.14 24.14
N GLY A 279 -8.21 15.74 25.18
CA GLY A 279 -8.66 14.63 26.02
C GLY A 279 -8.39 13.23 25.49
N LEU A 280 -7.34 13.01 24.75
CA LEU A 280 -6.76 11.67 24.62
C LEU A 280 -6.24 11.27 26.01
N THR A 281 -7.04 10.46 26.72
CA THR A 281 -6.83 10.07 28.12
C THR A 281 -5.50 9.33 28.35
N PRO A 282 -4.94 9.37 29.57
CA PRO A 282 -3.77 8.57 29.95
C PRO A 282 -4.02 7.08 29.66
N GLY A 283 -3.18 6.47 28.83
CA GLY A 283 -3.35 5.08 28.37
C GLY A 283 -3.93 4.96 26.96
N GLY A 284 -4.59 6.00 26.47
CA GLY A 284 -4.83 6.22 25.06
C GLY A 284 -3.68 7.03 24.46
N PHE A 285 -3.64 7.18 23.16
CA PHE A 285 -2.63 7.93 22.48
C PHE A 285 -2.57 9.38 23.01
N GLY A 286 -1.51 9.69 23.77
CA GLY A 286 -1.16 11.03 24.17
C GLY A 286 -2.02 11.66 25.28
N SER A 287 -1.65 11.38 26.51
CA SER A 287 -1.90 12.32 27.59
C SER A 287 -1.12 13.61 27.29
N GLY A 288 -1.69 14.54 26.56
CA GLY A 288 -1.02 15.78 26.19
C GLY A 288 -1.26 16.22 24.75
N GLY A 289 -2.33 15.74 24.11
CA GLY A 289 -2.72 16.18 22.78
C GLY A 289 -2.79 17.72 22.70
N PHE A 290 -2.46 18.28 21.56
CA PHE A 290 -2.51 19.74 21.37
C PHE A 290 -3.94 20.25 21.52
N THR A 291 -4.08 21.36 22.25
CA THR A 291 -5.38 21.90 22.69
C THR A 291 -6.00 22.90 21.70
N SER A 292 -5.26 23.28 20.65
CA SER A 292 -5.73 24.23 19.64
C SER A 292 -5.42 23.75 18.22
N GLY A 293 -6.35 23.96 17.31
CA GLY A 293 -6.15 23.68 15.88
C GLY A 293 -4.97 24.46 15.31
N ARG A 294 -4.27 23.86 14.36
CA ARG A 294 -3.11 24.43 13.67
C ARG A 294 -3.35 24.46 12.17
N ASP A 295 -2.83 25.50 11.55
CA ASP A 295 -2.78 25.60 10.10
C ASP A 295 -1.64 24.75 9.57
N ILE A 296 -1.95 23.81 8.70
CA ILE A 296 -1.03 22.79 8.18
C ILE A 296 -0.92 22.93 6.67
N ASN A 297 0.30 23.09 6.19
CA ASN A 297 0.65 22.91 4.80
C ASN A 297 1.17 21.49 4.62
N SER A 298 0.38 20.65 3.96
CA SER A 298 0.79 19.31 3.58
C SER A 298 1.29 19.32 2.14
N TYR A 299 2.45 18.74 1.89
CA TYR A 299 3.01 18.66 0.54
C TYR A 299 3.82 17.38 0.36
N LEU A 300 3.88 16.94 -0.89
CA LEU A 300 4.67 15.81 -1.36
C LEU A 300 5.36 16.22 -2.65
N VAL A 301 6.62 15.84 -2.78
CA VAL A 301 7.36 15.83 -4.05
C VAL A 301 8.10 14.51 -4.17
N GLY A 302 8.14 13.95 -5.37
CA GLY A 302 8.77 12.66 -5.56
C GLY A 302 9.16 12.37 -7.00
N THR A 303 9.98 11.36 -7.14
CA THR A 303 10.46 10.84 -8.42
C THR A 303 10.23 9.35 -8.49
N GLU A 304 9.98 8.86 -9.70
CA GLU A 304 9.72 7.47 -10.01
C GLU A 304 10.66 7.05 -11.15
N VAL A 305 11.20 5.86 -11.08
CA VAL A 305 12.07 5.33 -12.11
C VAL A 305 11.77 3.88 -12.41
N VAL A 306 11.70 3.53 -13.70
CA VAL A 306 11.78 2.16 -14.20
C VAL A 306 12.91 2.12 -15.22
N TYR A 307 13.82 1.17 -15.06
CA TYR A 307 14.96 1.05 -15.95
C TYR A 307 15.30 -0.42 -16.25
N PRO A 308 15.14 -0.88 -17.49
CA PRO A 308 15.59 -2.20 -17.89
C PRO A 308 17.13 -2.24 -17.91
N LEU A 309 17.72 -2.99 -17.00
CA LEU A 309 19.16 -3.23 -16.93
C LEU A 309 19.61 -4.25 -17.98
N SER A 310 18.73 -5.17 -18.33
CA SER A 310 18.90 -6.14 -19.41
C SER A 310 17.53 -6.59 -19.93
N LYS A 311 17.50 -7.56 -20.86
CA LYS A 311 16.25 -8.16 -21.36
C LYS A 311 15.47 -8.92 -20.27
N THR A 312 16.12 -9.31 -19.17
CA THR A 312 15.52 -10.11 -18.11
C THR A 312 15.63 -9.47 -16.73
N LEU A 313 16.34 -8.37 -16.59
CA LEU A 313 16.57 -7.68 -15.32
C LEU A 313 16.11 -6.23 -15.43
N LYS A 314 15.23 -5.83 -14.53
CA LYS A 314 14.64 -4.49 -14.44
C LYS A 314 14.86 -3.92 -13.04
N PHE A 315 15.17 -2.64 -12.95
CA PHE A 315 15.10 -1.85 -11.74
C PHE A 315 13.84 -0.99 -11.76
N SER A 316 13.13 -0.90 -10.63
CA SER A 316 12.05 0.05 -10.39
C SER A 316 12.18 0.66 -8.98
N GLY A 317 11.72 1.88 -8.81
CA GLY A 317 11.78 2.54 -7.50
C GLY A 317 11.20 3.93 -7.48
N GLU A 318 11.02 4.43 -6.26
CA GLU A 318 10.53 5.76 -5.95
C GLU A 318 11.35 6.40 -4.83
N LEU A 319 11.46 7.72 -4.89
CA LEU A 319 12.02 8.54 -3.82
C LEU A 319 11.12 9.76 -3.62
N GLY A 320 10.64 9.97 -2.41
CA GLY A 320 9.74 11.05 -2.06
C GLY A 320 10.19 11.81 -0.81
N TYR A 321 9.84 13.09 -0.79
CA TYR A 321 9.95 13.93 0.39
C TYR A 321 8.66 14.69 0.58
N GLY A 322 8.19 14.78 1.83
CA GLY A 322 6.96 15.49 2.12
C GLY A 322 6.81 15.89 3.57
N GLN A 323 5.70 16.56 3.86
CA GLN A 323 5.30 17.03 5.18
C GLN A 323 3.81 16.75 5.39
N ALA A 324 3.45 16.22 6.54
CA ALA A 324 2.06 15.91 6.92
C ALA A 324 1.32 15.09 5.84
N ILE A 325 1.95 14.03 5.33
CA ILE A 325 1.45 13.18 4.24
C ILE A 325 1.13 11.75 4.72
N GLY A 326 0.63 11.59 5.93
CA GLY A 326 0.40 10.26 6.50
C GLY A 326 -0.85 9.61 5.99
N GLN A 327 -1.97 10.27 6.13
CA GLN A 327 -3.28 9.66 6.01
C GLN A 327 -3.64 9.26 4.58
N GLU A 328 -3.43 10.13 3.62
CA GLU A 328 -3.79 9.92 2.22
C GLU A 328 -2.75 9.10 1.43
N PHE A 329 -1.61 8.79 2.06
CA PHE A 329 -0.50 8.11 1.38
C PHE A 329 0.02 6.90 2.17
N PHE A 330 -0.89 6.20 2.84
CA PHE A 330 -0.62 4.95 3.56
C PHE A 330 0.52 5.02 4.60
N ARG A 331 0.63 6.16 5.28
CA ARG A 331 1.55 6.40 6.40
C ARG A 331 0.76 6.88 7.62
N PHE A 332 -0.28 6.17 7.95
CA PHE A 332 -1.23 6.55 8.99
C PHE A 332 -0.55 6.84 10.34
N GLY A 333 -0.97 7.89 11.00
CA GLY A 333 -0.38 8.34 12.26
C GLY A 333 0.97 9.07 12.13
N GLN A 334 1.48 9.26 10.91
CA GLN A 334 2.75 9.96 10.63
C GLN A 334 2.54 11.36 10.02
N ASP A 335 1.37 11.96 10.21
CA ASP A 335 1.04 13.31 9.73
C ASP A 335 1.57 14.39 10.65
N LEU A 336 1.12 14.35 11.89
CA LEU A 336 1.39 15.34 12.92
C LEU A 336 1.99 14.67 14.15
N ASN A 337 2.90 15.37 14.82
CA ASN A 337 3.35 14.97 16.13
C ASN A 337 2.15 14.98 17.10
N LEU A 338 1.82 13.83 17.66
CA LEU A 338 0.63 13.62 18.48
C LEU A 338 0.61 14.45 19.77
N THR A 339 1.77 14.89 20.25
CA THR A 339 1.89 15.73 21.44
C THR A 339 1.80 17.21 21.13
N THR A 340 2.46 17.65 20.04
CA THR A 340 2.63 19.07 19.74
C THR A 340 1.74 19.59 18.62
N GLY A 341 1.12 18.68 17.85
CA GLY A 341 0.34 19.00 16.63
C GLY A 341 1.20 19.59 15.50
N LYS A 342 2.52 19.50 15.57
CA LYS A 342 3.39 19.97 14.50
C LYS A 342 3.44 18.97 13.35
N PRO A 343 3.50 19.44 12.10
CA PRO A 343 3.61 18.56 10.95
C PRO A 343 4.93 17.82 10.94
N ILE A 344 4.89 16.54 10.53
CA ILE A 344 6.05 15.67 10.42
C ILE A 344 6.54 15.69 8.96
N ARG A 345 7.82 16.05 8.77
CA ARG A 345 8.51 15.90 7.50
C ARG A 345 9.11 14.51 7.40
N THR A 346 9.17 13.97 6.21
CA THR A 346 9.77 12.66 5.99
C THR A 346 10.46 12.56 4.64
N LEU A 347 11.54 11.79 4.61
CA LEU A 347 12.14 11.24 3.40
C LEU A 347 11.79 9.76 3.34
N MET A 348 11.29 9.29 2.19
CA MET A 348 10.90 7.89 2.01
C MET A 348 11.17 7.45 0.59
N GLY A 349 11.24 6.14 0.41
CA GLY A 349 11.42 5.57 -0.91
C GLY A 349 11.66 4.07 -0.87
N TRP A 350 11.66 3.48 -2.05
CA TRP A 350 11.91 2.06 -2.24
C TRP A 350 12.61 1.81 -3.57
N GLY A 351 13.26 0.67 -3.66
CA GLY A 351 13.85 0.17 -4.88
C GLY A 351 13.74 -1.34 -4.98
N GLN A 352 13.52 -1.84 -6.19
CA GLN A 352 13.35 -3.25 -6.52
C GLN A 352 14.15 -3.65 -7.75
N LEU A 353 14.78 -4.80 -7.69
CA LEU A 353 15.27 -5.55 -8.83
C LEU A 353 14.30 -6.68 -9.14
N SER A 354 13.83 -6.74 -10.38
CA SER A 354 12.97 -7.79 -10.89
C SER A 354 13.72 -8.59 -11.93
N TRP A 355 13.94 -9.87 -11.69
CA TRP A 355 14.65 -10.77 -12.57
C TRP A 355 13.75 -11.87 -13.12
N ALA A 356 13.39 -11.80 -14.39
CA ALA A 356 12.72 -12.86 -15.13
C ALA A 356 13.77 -13.93 -15.53
N ALA A 357 14.13 -14.81 -14.60
CA ALA A 357 15.18 -15.83 -14.81
C ALA A 357 14.80 -16.83 -15.90
N SER A 358 13.50 -17.06 -16.09
CA SER A 358 12.95 -17.88 -17.17
C SER A 358 11.49 -17.50 -17.42
N ARG A 359 10.84 -18.13 -18.43
CA ARG A 359 9.38 -17.99 -18.65
C ARG A 359 8.52 -18.42 -17.44
N LYS A 360 9.10 -19.17 -16.51
CA LYS A 360 8.39 -19.75 -15.35
C LYS A 360 8.89 -19.26 -14.02
N HIS A 361 9.94 -18.43 -13.97
CA HIS A 361 10.54 -18.03 -12.69
C HIS A 361 10.85 -16.54 -12.70
N THR A 362 10.22 -15.81 -11.79
CA THR A 362 10.51 -14.42 -11.51
C THR A 362 11.03 -14.31 -10.08
N PHE A 363 12.13 -13.61 -9.90
CA PHE A 363 12.70 -13.30 -8.59
C PHE A 363 12.73 -11.79 -8.42
N LEU A 364 12.36 -11.35 -7.22
CA LEU A 364 12.36 -9.96 -6.82
C LEU A 364 13.25 -9.81 -5.59
N ALA A 365 14.02 -8.75 -5.57
CA ALA A 365 14.78 -8.34 -4.40
C ALA A 365 14.65 -6.83 -4.24
N GLY A 366 14.27 -6.37 -3.07
CA GLY A 366 14.06 -4.95 -2.86
C GLY A 366 14.17 -4.53 -1.41
N ALA A 367 14.17 -3.22 -1.25
CA ALA A 367 14.16 -2.57 0.05
C ALA A 367 13.40 -1.25 -0.04
N GLY A 368 12.84 -0.85 1.09
CA GLY A 368 12.20 0.43 1.24
C GLY A 368 12.41 1.02 2.64
N PHE A 369 12.23 2.33 2.75
CA PHE A 369 12.42 3.05 3.99
C PHE A 369 11.45 4.23 4.11
N ASP A 370 11.04 4.51 5.33
CA ASP A 370 10.37 5.73 5.74
C ASP A 370 11.14 6.33 6.93
N ASN A 371 11.66 7.55 6.75
CA ASN A 371 12.54 8.19 7.68
C ASN A 371 12.03 9.61 8.04
N PRO A 372 11.06 9.71 8.97
CA PRO A 372 10.62 10.97 9.52
C PRO A 372 11.77 11.77 10.13
N ASN A 373 11.66 13.10 10.07
CA ASN A 373 12.65 13.97 10.70
C ASN A 373 12.59 13.79 12.24
N ASP A 374 13.71 13.45 12.84
CA ASP A 374 13.82 13.18 14.28
C ASP A 374 13.29 14.32 15.16
N ARG A 375 13.50 15.58 14.77
CA ARG A 375 13.02 16.74 15.52
C ARG A 375 11.51 16.89 15.48
N ASP A 376 10.88 16.43 14.40
CA ASP A 376 9.44 16.56 14.21
C ASP A 376 8.66 15.48 15.01
N VAL A 377 9.27 14.31 15.26
CA VAL A 377 8.71 13.23 16.09
C VAL A 377 9.21 13.25 17.53
N GLN A 378 10.14 14.14 17.87
CA GLN A 378 10.69 14.26 19.21
C GLN A 378 9.62 14.69 20.22
N GLY A 379 9.65 14.13 21.43
CA GLY A 379 8.70 14.47 22.49
C GLY A 379 7.29 13.93 22.24
N SER A 380 7.10 13.08 21.25
CA SER A 380 5.85 12.35 21.11
C SER A 380 5.67 11.46 22.34
N THR A 381 4.56 11.68 23.07
CA THR A 381 4.17 10.80 24.19
C THR A 381 3.53 9.50 23.69
N ALA A 382 3.59 9.29 22.39
CA ALA A 382 3.07 8.11 21.76
C ALA A 382 3.71 6.85 22.38
N ASN A 383 2.88 5.91 22.75
CA ASN A 383 3.34 4.57 23.13
C ASN A 383 4.06 3.93 21.94
N ALA A 384 5.00 3.03 22.19
CA ALA A 384 5.61 2.21 21.16
C ALA A 384 4.51 1.60 20.29
N GLY A 385 4.51 1.92 18.99
CA GLY A 385 3.48 1.47 18.06
C GLY A 385 2.68 2.58 17.39
N THR A 386 2.95 3.86 17.66
CA THR A 386 2.19 4.98 17.06
C THR A 386 2.99 5.87 16.13
N GLN A 387 4.16 6.32 16.56
CA GLN A 387 5.03 7.14 15.72
C GLN A 387 6.46 6.57 15.75
N TYR A 388 7.01 6.34 14.60
CA TYR A 388 8.38 5.87 14.46
C TYR A 388 9.30 6.99 13.97
N LYS A 389 10.58 6.87 14.29
CA LYS A 389 11.69 7.68 13.77
C LYS A 389 12.22 7.15 12.46
N SER A 390 12.18 5.83 12.30
CA SER A 390 12.54 5.19 11.04
C SER A 390 11.87 3.83 10.93
N ASN A 391 11.51 3.47 9.72
CA ASN A 391 11.03 2.14 9.39
C ASN A 391 11.70 1.68 8.09
N HIS A 392 12.32 0.51 8.12
CA HIS A 392 13.01 -0.08 6.98
C HIS A 392 12.48 -1.48 6.75
N ARG A 393 12.40 -1.86 5.48
CA ARG A 393 12.01 -3.21 5.07
C ARG A 393 12.89 -3.69 3.94
N THR A 394 13.28 -4.96 3.98
CA THR A 394 13.89 -5.65 2.85
C THR A 394 13.09 -6.90 2.54
N TYR A 395 13.12 -7.34 1.29
CA TYR A 395 12.37 -8.51 0.88
C TYR A 395 13.05 -9.26 -0.25
N LEU A 396 12.74 -10.55 -0.30
CA LEU A 396 13.05 -11.45 -1.39
C LEU A 396 11.78 -12.21 -1.75
N THR A 397 11.43 -12.22 -3.04
CA THR A 397 10.22 -12.88 -3.52
C THR A 397 10.58 -13.78 -4.70
N ALA A 398 9.97 -14.96 -4.75
CA ALA A 398 10.04 -15.88 -5.87
C ALA A 398 8.63 -16.23 -6.34
N ILE A 399 8.35 -16.05 -7.63
CA ILE A 399 7.03 -16.30 -8.22
C ILE A 399 7.18 -17.31 -9.34
N ARG A 400 6.24 -18.28 -9.38
CA ARG A 400 6.20 -19.30 -10.41
C ARG A 400 4.75 -19.59 -10.83
N PRO A 401 4.41 -19.57 -12.14
CA PRO A 401 3.19 -20.19 -12.64
C PRO A 401 3.29 -21.72 -12.48
N ILE A 402 2.28 -22.32 -11.93
CA ILE A 402 2.14 -23.78 -11.80
C ILE A 402 1.48 -24.32 -13.06
N TRP A 403 0.37 -23.71 -13.45
CA TRP A 403 -0.39 -24.09 -14.62
C TRP A 403 -1.28 -22.92 -15.08
N SER A 404 -1.18 -22.56 -16.38
CA SER A 404 -1.93 -21.41 -16.93
C SER A 404 -1.79 -20.17 -16.01
N ASP A 405 -2.89 -19.64 -15.53
CA ASP A 405 -3.00 -18.46 -14.66
C ASP A 405 -3.04 -18.80 -13.16
N PHE A 406 -2.61 -20.02 -12.81
CA PHE A 406 -2.44 -20.45 -11.42
C PHE A 406 -0.97 -20.36 -11.02
N TYR A 407 -0.69 -19.63 -9.93
CA TYR A 407 0.65 -19.27 -9.48
C TYR A 407 0.90 -19.70 -8.05
N VAL A 408 2.17 -19.86 -7.72
CA VAL A 408 2.69 -19.91 -6.35
C VAL A 408 3.74 -18.84 -6.18
N GLY A 409 3.73 -18.19 -5.04
CA GLY A 409 4.71 -17.20 -4.62
C GLY A 409 5.26 -17.52 -3.25
N LEU A 410 6.55 -17.23 -3.06
CA LEU A 410 7.26 -17.32 -1.79
C LEU A 410 7.88 -15.97 -1.51
N GLU A 411 7.70 -15.43 -0.31
CA GLU A 411 8.27 -14.16 0.07
C GLU A 411 8.82 -14.21 1.48
N TRP A 412 9.99 -13.64 1.66
CA TRP A 412 10.58 -13.30 2.96
C TRP A 412 10.74 -11.80 3.06
N GLN A 413 10.38 -11.24 4.21
CA GLN A 413 10.62 -9.85 4.54
C GLN A 413 11.29 -9.75 5.89
N HIS A 414 12.18 -8.76 6.03
CA HIS A 414 12.75 -8.34 7.29
C HIS A 414 12.44 -6.87 7.55
N LEU A 415 11.97 -6.58 8.76
CA LEU A 415 11.50 -5.28 9.18
C LEU A 415 12.37 -4.75 10.32
N TRP A 416 12.77 -3.48 10.24
CA TRP A 416 13.44 -2.74 11.30
C TRP A 416 12.66 -1.46 11.58
N THR A 417 12.24 -1.26 12.81
CA THR A 417 11.50 -0.08 13.21
C THR A 417 12.11 0.54 14.46
N THR A 418 12.38 1.84 14.40
CA THR A 418 12.80 2.64 15.55
C THR A 418 11.65 3.53 15.96
N TRP A 419 11.07 3.28 17.13
CA TRP A 419 9.94 4.03 17.64
C TRP A 419 10.38 5.29 18.39
N ALA A 420 9.58 6.37 18.22
CA ALA A 420 9.71 7.59 18.99
C ALA A 420 8.98 7.42 20.32
N VAL A 421 9.71 7.27 21.42
CA VAL A 421 9.14 7.19 22.77
C VAL A 421 9.85 8.17 23.71
N THR A 422 9.17 8.61 24.76
CA THR A 422 9.70 9.60 25.71
C THR A 422 10.89 9.08 26.52
N THR A 423 10.98 7.76 26.72
CA THR A 423 12.07 7.10 27.46
C THR A 423 13.32 6.85 26.60
N GLY A 424 13.33 7.29 25.37
CA GLY A 424 14.40 7.07 24.39
C GLY A 424 13.96 6.17 23.22
N PRO A 425 14.74 6.09 22.15
CA PRO A 425 14.39 5.31 20.97
C PRO A 425 14.34 3.81 21.32
N GLN A 426 13.30 3.15 20.87
CA GLN A 426 13.16 1.69 20.98
C GLN A 426 13.29 1.07 19.60
N HIS A 427 14.13 0.07 19.48
CA HIS A 427 14.45 -0.61 18.24
C HIS A 427 13.85 -2.02 18.25
N TYR A 428 13.09 -2.33 17.22
CA TYR A 428 12.52 -3.66 17.03
C TYR A 428 12.79 -4.14 15.62
N GLN A 429 12.88 -5.47 15.48
CA GLN A 429 13.02 -6.12 14.19
C GLN A 429 12.23 -7.42 14.17
N GLY A 430 11.85 -7.85 12.99
CA GLY A 430 11.12 -9.09 12.84
C GLY A 430 11.10 -9.57 11.39
N ASP A 431 10.78 -10.85 11.24
CA ASP A 431 10.72 -11.53 9.96
C ASP A 431 9.28 -11.95 9.65
N THR A 432 8.92 -11.90 8.38
CA THR A 432 7.70 -12.51 7.86
C THR A 432 8.04 -13.43 6.70
N TYR A 433 7.31 -14.53 6.59
CA TYR A 433 7.41 -15.49 5.51
C TYR A 433 6.00 -15.71 4.98
N ASN A 434 5.83 -15.51 3.68
CA ASN A 434 4.56 -15.69 3.01
C ASN A 434 4.68 -16.77 1.92
N VAL A 435 3.70 -17.66 1.87
CA VAL A 435 3.49 -18.60 0.78
C VAL A 435 2.08 -18.34 0.25
N SER A 436 1.99 -17.85 -0.98
CA SER A 436 0.72 -17.50 -1.60
C SER A 436 0.44 -18.42 -2.80
N PHE A 437 -0.81 -18.81 -2.92
CA PHE A 437 -1.33 -19.45 -4.12
C PHE A 437 -2.46 -18.60 -4.67
N TRP A 438 -2.41 -18.29 -5.96
CA TRP A 438 -3.48 -17.52 -6.58
C TRP A 438 -3.81 -17.98 -8.00
N TYR A 439 -5.07 -17.81 -8.35
CA TYR A 439 -5.60 -18.02 -9.68
C TYR A 439 -6.25 -16.74 -10.19
N ASN A 440 -5.83 -16.27 -11.36
CA ASN A 440 -6.44 -15.13 -12.04
C ASN A 440 -7.46 -15.63 -13.07
N PHE A 441 -8.61 -14.96 -13.17
CA PHE A 441 -9.67 -15.30 -14.12
C PHE A 441 -10.29 -14.06 -14.77
#